data_44702a449527bb1af445bb45203488bb
#
_entry.id   44702a449527bb1af445bb45203488bb
#
_cell.length_a   1.000
_cell.length_b   1.000
_cell.length_c   1.000
_cell.angle_alpha   90.00
_cell.angle_beta   90.00
_cell.angle_gamma   90.00
#
_symmetry.space_group_name_H-M   'P 1'
#
loop_
_entity.id
_entity.type
_entity.pdbx_description
1 polymer ?
#
loop_
_entity_poly.entity_id
_entity_poly.type
_entity_poly.pdbx_seq_one_letter_code
_entity_poly.pdbx_strand_id
1 'polypeptide(L)'
;FITDTKRYMYDLNRAVRFIDVTDYKIAGEDALCGFVKGVAAGNHDYEYIYIDGIARIAGKELSEMAGIFYMLEKLAAENNIVITITCSCPAEELPDFIAKYA
;
A
#
# COMPACT_ATOMS: atom_id res chain seq x y z
N PHE A 1 2.25 6.86 -5.37
CA PHE A 1 0.87 6.30 -5.46
C PHE A 1 0.95 4.93 -6.12
N ILE A 2 0.62 3.90 -5.37
CA ILE A 2 0.70 2.50 -5.79
C ILE A 2 -0.72 1.96 -5.94
N THR A 3 -1.05 1.43 -7.10
CA THR A 3 -2.38 0.91 -7.38
C THR A 3 -2.32 -0.23 -8.40
N ASP A 4 -3.44 -0.89 -8.64
CA ASP A 4 -3.58 -1.95 -9.63
C ASP A 4 -4.40 -1.52 -10.87
N THR A 5 -4.58 -0.22 -11.06
CA THR A 5 -5.37 0.33 -12.16
C THR A 5 -4.79 1.65 -12.66
N LYS A 6 -5.03 1.99 -13.92
CA LYS A 6 -4.65 3.29 -14.49
C LYS A 6 -5.71 4.36 -14.32
N ARG A 7 -6.79 4.03 -13.59
CA ARG A 7 -7.97 4.88 -13.43
C ARG A 7 -7.65 6.30 -12.96
N TYR A 8 -6.68 6.44 -12.06
CA TYR A 8 -6.35 7.72 -11.44
C TYR A 8 -5.13 8.41 -12.05
N MET A 9 -4.53 7.82 -13.08
CA MET A 9 -3.24 8.26 -13.60
C MET A 9 -3.22 9.74 -14.01
N TYR A 10 -4.31 10.22 -14.60
CA TYR A 10 -4.39 11.62 -15.07
C TYR A 10 -4.99 12.57 -14.03
N ASP A 11 -5.52 12.06 -12.93
CA ASP A 11 -6.14 12.87 -11.87
C ASP A 11 -5.14 13.33 -10.83
N LEU A 12 -3.93 12.77 -10.84
CA LEU A 12 -2.90 13.08 -9.85
C LEU A 12 -1.94 14.15 -10.36
N ASN A 13 -1.39 14.92 -9.41
CA ASN A 13 -0.35 15.90 -9.71
C ASN A 13 0.87 15.18 -10.29
N ARG A 14 1.54 15.81 -11.27
CA ARG A 14 2.72 15.24 -11.93
C ARG A 14 3.90 15.01 -10.99
N ALA A 15 3.93 15.70 -9.85
CA ALA A 15 4.96 15.48 -8.84
C ALA A 15 4.77 14.14 -8.11
N VAL A 16 3.57 13.54 -8.18
CA VAL A 16 3.29 12.25 -7.58
C VAL A 16 3.79 11.14 -8.50
N ARG A 17 4.65 10.27 -7.97
CA ARG A 17 5.06 9.08 -8.69
C ARG A 17 3.91 8.08 -8.73
N PHE A 18 3.40 7.82 -9.92
CA PHE A 18 2.30 6.87 -10.11
C PHE A 18 2.86 5.52 -10.56
N ILE A 19 2.43 4.45 -9.90
CA ILE A 19 2.84 3.08 -10.24
C ILE A 19 1.61 2.19 -10.30
N ASP A 20 1.37 1.61 -11.48
CA ASP A 20 0.41 0.53 -11.66
C ASP A 20 1.18 -0.79 -11.55
N VAL A 21 0.94 -1.53 -10.47
CA VAL A 21 1.70 -2.75 -10.19
C VAL A 21 1.45 -3.85 -11.22
N THR A 22 0.35 -3.78 -11.97
CA THR A 22 0.08 -4.76 -13.02
C THR A 22 1.08 -4.63 -14.18
N ASP A 23 1.62 -3.45 -14.42
CA ASP A 23 2.65 -3.22 -15.44
C ASP A 23 3.94 -4.02 -15.15
N TYR A 24 4.18 -4.33 -13.88
CA TYR A 24 5.36 -5.04 -13.41
C TYR A 24 5.04 -6.45 -12.94
N LYS A 25 3.79 -6.89 -13.12
CA LYS A 25 3.28 -8.20 -12.68
C LYS A 25 3.49 -8.45 -11.19
N ILE A 26 3.38 -7.39 -10.40
CA ILE A 26 3.46 -7.49 -8.94
C ILE A 26 2.09 -7.91 -8.42
N ALA A 27 2.02 -9.11 -7.85
CA ALA A 27 0.80 -9.64 -7.27
C ALA A 27 1.16 -10.56 -6.10
N GLY A 28 0.32 -10.56 -5.08
CA GLY A 28 0.53 -11.37 -3.88
C GLY A 28 1.25 -10.63 -2.78
N GLU A 29 1.19 -11.20 -1.58
CA GLU A 29 1.70 -10.57 -0.36
C GLU A 29 3.21 -10.32 -0.41
N ASP A 30 3.97 -11.36 -0.76
CA ASP A 30 5.43 -11.26 -0.74
C ASP A 30 5.95 -10.29 -1.78
N ALA A 31 5.36 -10.31 -2.98
CA ALA A 31 5.75 -9.39 -4.04
C ALA A 31 5.42 -7.95 -3.65
N LEU A 32 4.24 -7.71 -3.06
CA LEU A 32 3.85 -6.38 -2.62
C LEU A 32 4.78 -5.87 -1.52
N CYS A 33 5.06 -6.70 -0.51
CA CYS A 33 5.97 -6.32 0.58
C CYS A 33 7.36 -5.97 0.06
N GLY A 34 7.93 -6.80 -0.80
CA GLY A 34 9.23 -6.54 -1.40
C GLY A 34 9.25 -5.27 -2.23
N PHE A 35 8.17 -5.02 -2.99
CA PHE A 35 8.06 -3.83 -3.80
C PHE A 35 8.00 -2.55 -2.95
N VAL A 36 7.17 -2.52 -1.93
CA VAL A 36 7.05 -1.35 -1.05
C VAL A 36 8.36 -1.07 -0.32
N LYS A 37 9.03 -2.11 0.16
CA LYS A 37 10.36 -1.98 0.78
C LYS A 37 11.38 -1.42 -0.21
N GLY A 38 11.35 -1.90 -1.46
CA GLY A 38 12.22 -1.41 -2.51
C GLY A 38 11.99 0.05 -2.85
N VAL A 39 10.72 0.48 -2.89
CA VAL A 39 10.36 1.89 -3.11
C VAL A 39 10.95 2.76 -2.00
N ALA A 40 10.77 2.37 -0.74
CA ALA A 40 11.30 3.11 0.39
C ALA A 40 12.83 3.14 0.40
N ALA A 41 13.48 2.02 0.07
CA ALA A 41 14.93 1.93 0.02
C ALA A 41 15.54 2.71 -1.15
N GLY A 42 14.82 2.77 -2.27
CA GLY A 42 15.31 3.40 -3.49
C GLY A 42 15.27 4.92 -3.49
N ASN A 43 14.50 5.53 -2.60
CA ASN A 43 14.39 6.98 -2.53
C ASN A 43 14.06 7.42 -1.12
N HIS A 44 15.02 8.00 -0.42
CA HIS A 44 14.86 8.48 0.96
C HIS A 44 14.10 9.82 1.06
N ASP A 45 13.75 10.43 -0.07
CA ASP A 45 13.02 11.70 -0.11
C ASP A 45 11.50 11.49 -0.06
N TYR A 46 11.00 10.25 -0.16
CA TYR A 46 9.58 9.99 -0.03
C TYR A 46 9.10 10.26 1.39
N GLU A 47 8.10 11.12 1.52
CA GLU A 47 7.44 11.41 2.78
C GLU A 47 6.11 10.69 2.91
N TYR A 48 5.49 10.36 1.79
CA TYR A 48 4.16 9.75 1.74
C TYR A 48 4.13 8.61 0.73
N ILE A 49 3.55 7.48 1.15
CA ILE A 49 3.23 6.37 0.25
C ILE A 49 1.74 6.11 0.35
N TYR A 50 1.06 6.08 -0.80
CA TYR A 50 -0.36 5.82 -0.87
C TYR A 50 -0.57 4.50 -1.61
N ILE A 51 -1.24 3.55 -0.97
CA ILE A 51 -1.52 2.23 -1.56
C ILE A 51 -3.03 2.08 -1.74
N ASP A 52 -3.46 2.06 -2.98
CA ASP A 52 -4.86 1.93 -3.34
C ASP A 52 -5.19 0.47 -3.67
N GLY A 53 -6.16 -0.10 -2.95
CA GLY A 53 -6.61 -1.46 -3.21
C GLY A 53 -5.68 -2.54 -2.71
N ILE A 54 -5.17 -2.40 -1.50
CA ILE A 54 -4.17 -3.33 -0.95
C ILE A 54 -4.62 -4.79 -0.96
N ALA A 55 -5.89 -5.06 -0.65
CA ALA A 55 -6.40 -6.43 -0.62
C ALA A 55 -6.41 -7.06 -2.03
N ARG A 56 -6.74 -6.26 -3.06
CA ARG A 56 -6.71 -6.72 -4.44
C ARG A 56 -5.29 -7.08 -4.87
N ILE A 57 -4.34 -6.22 -4.56
CA ILE A 57 -2.93 -6.43 -4.93
C ILE A 57 -2.36 -7.66 -4.22
N ALA A 58 -2.62 -7.79 -2.92
CA ALA A 58 -2.15 -8.92 -2.13
C ALA A 58 -2.90 -10.22 -2.43
N GLY A 59 -4.12 -10.13 -2.98
CA GLY A 59 -4.93 -11.29 -3.27
C GLY A 59 -5.38 -12.04 -2.00
N LYS A 60 -5.64 -11.29 -0.93
CA LYS A 60 -6.01 -11.86 0.37
C LYS A 60 -7.20 -11.15 0.98
N GLU A 61 -7.88 -11.83 1.90
CA GLU A 61 -8.87 -11.20 2.76
C GLU A 61 -8.17 -10.31 3.79
N LEU A 62 -8.80 -9.20 4.17
CA LEU A 62 -8.21 -8.27 5.14
C LEU A 62 -7.85 -8.95 6.46
N SER A 63 -8.66 -9.93 6.89
CA SER A 63 -8.40 -10.67 8.13
C SER A 63 -7.09 -11.45 8.11
N GLU A 64 -6.54 -11.73 6.93
CA GLU A 64 -5.31 -12.50 6.75
C GLU A 64 -4.08 -11.60 6.54
N MET A 65 -4.25 -10.27 6.67
CA MET A 65 -3.21 -9.32 6.29
C MET A 65 -2.46 -8.70 7.48
N ALA A 66 -2.54 -9.32 8.65
CA ALA A 66 -1.85 -8.81 9.85
C ALA A 66 -0.34 -8.63 9.62
N GLY A 67 0.30 -9.58 8.93
CA GLY A 67 1.73 -9.50 8.64
C GLY A 67 2.09 -8.32 7.74
N ILE A 68 1.27 -8.06 6.71
CA ILE A 68 1.48 -6.92 5.82
C ILE A 68 1.36 -5.60 6.60
N PHE A 69 0.30 -5.47 7.41
CA PHE A 69 0.10 -4.23 8.19
C PHE A 69 1.20 -4.03 9.21
N TYR A 70 1.67 -5.10 9.84
CA TYR A 70 2.81 -5.01 10.76
C TYR A 70 4.07 -4.52 10.03
N MET A 71 4.33 -5.07 8.85
CA MET A 71 5.49 -4.67 8.03
C MET A 71 5.39 -3.20 7.62
N LEU A 72 4.20 -2.75 7.17
CA LEU A 72 4.00 -1.37 6.75
C LEU A 72 4.16 -0.40 7.92
N GLU A 73 3.64 -0.75 9.11
CA GLU A 73 3.79 0.08 10.30
C GLU A 73 5.27 0.25 10.67
N LYS A 74 6.01 -0.86 10.65
CA LYS A 74 7.44 -0.84 10.95
C LYS A 74 8.23 -0.04 9.91
N LEU A 75 7.93 -0.24 8.63
CA LEU A 75 8.58 0.49 7.54
C LEU A 75 8.34 1.99 7.66
N ALA A 76 7.10 2.38 7.95
CA ALA A 76 6.74 3.79 8.12
C ALA A 76 7.51 4.43 9.27
N ALA A 77 7.59 3.73 10.41
CA ALA A 77 8.28 4.24 11.59
C ALA A 77 9.79 4.36 11.36
N GLU A 78 10.40 3.35 10.74
CA GLU A 78 11.85 3.32 10.52
C GLU A 78 12.32 4.33 9.47
N ASN A 79 11.46 4.69 8.51
CA ASN A 79 11.82 5.57 7.40
C ASN A 79 11.15 6.94 7.47
N ASN A 80 10.41 7.20 8.54
CA ASN A 80 9.69 8.46 8.73
C ASN A 80 8.76 8.78 7.54
N ILE A 81 7.99 7.78 7.13
CA ILE A 81 7.05 7.86 6.01
C ILE A 81 5.63 7.71 6.53
N VAL A 82 4.69 8.51 6.01
CA VAL A 82 3.27 8.30 6.25
C VAL A 82 2.72 7.40 5.15
N ILE A 83 2.12 6.27 5.53
CA ILE A 83 1.53 5.33 4.58
C ILE A 83 0.02 5.36 4.72
N THR A 84 -0.66 5.69 3.63
CA THR A 84 -2.12 5.69 3.55
C THR A 84 -2.58 4.54 2.68
N ILE A 85 -3.57 3.81 3.15
CA ILE A 85 -4.04 2.60 2.50
C ILE A 85 -5.54 2.68 2.28
N THR A 86 -6.00 2.28 1.11
CA THR A 86 -7.43 2.11 0.86
C THR A 86 -7.78 0.63 0.76
N CYS A 87 -8.96 0.30 1.27
CA CYS A 87 -9.56 -1.02 1.11
C CYS A 87 -11.08 -0.88 1.09
N SER A 88 -11.74 -1.72 0.30
CA SER A 88 -13.19 -1.73 0.20
C SER A 88 -13.76 -2.68 1.24
N CYS A 89 -14.20 -2.12 2.38
CA CYS A 89 -14.76 -2.90 3.47
C CYS A 89 -15.62 -2.00 4.35
N PRO A 90 -16.84 -2.42 4.74
CA PRO A 90 -17.61 -1.66 5.72
C PRO A 90 -16.82 -1.51 7.01
N ALA A 91 -16.92 -0.32 7.63
CA ALA A 91 -16.12 -0.01 8.83
C ALA A 91 -16.33 -1.01 9.96
N GLU A 92 -17.57 -1.50 10.13
CA GLU A 92 -17.92 -2.47 11.16
C GLU A 92 -17.34 -3.87 10.93
N GLU A 93 -16.86 -4.16 9.72
CA GLU A 93 -16.26 -5.44 9.37
C GLU A 93 -14.73 -5.42 9.38
N LEU A 94 -14.12 -4.27 9.68
CA LEU A 94 -12.66 -4.16 9.72
C LEU A 94 -12.08 -4.99 10.87
N PRO A 95 -11.05 -5.80 10.62
CA PRO A 95 -10.31 -6.45 11.72
C PRO A 95 -9.74 -5.42 12.68
N ASP A 96 -9.61 -5.79 13.96
CA ASP A 96 -9.13 -4.87 15.00
C ASP A 96 -7.76 -4.28 14.68
N PHE A 97 -6.86 -5.07 14.11
CA PHE A 97 -5.51 -4.59 13.78
C PHE A 97 -5.49 -3.56 12.65
N ILE A 98 -6.58 -3.44 11.89
CA ILE A 98 -6.75 -2.40 10.85
C ILE A 98 -7.59 -1.25 11.39
N ALA A 99 -8.63 -1.55 12.15
CA ALA A 99 -9.57 -0.55 12.65
C ALA A 99 -8.89 0.54 13.48
N LYS A 100 -7.80 0.22 14.15
CA LYS A 100 -7.05 1.18 14.95
C LYS A 100 -6.43 2.32 14.13
N TYR A 101 -6.33 2.16 12.80
CA TYR A 101 -5.80 3.19 11.90
C TYR A 101 -6.90 3.96 11.17
N ALA A 102 -8.13 3.51 11.28
CA ALA A 102 -9.25 4.11 10.55
C ALA A 102 -9.70 5.46 11.13
#